data_f22c397e0877a19fd0b30f491eeb021d
#
_entry.id   f22c397e0877a19fd0b30f491eeb021d
#
_cell.length_a   1.000
_cell.length_b   1.000
_cell.length_c   1.000
_cell.angle_alpha   90.00
_cell.angle_beta   90.00
_cell.angle_gamma   90.00
#
_symmetry.space_group_name_H-M   'P 1'
#
loop_
_entity.id
_entity.type
_entity.pdbx_description
1 polymer ?
#
loop_
_entity_poly.entity_id
_entity_poly.type
_entity_poly.pdbx_seq_one_letter_code
_entity_poly.pdbx_strand_id
1 'polypeptide(L)'
;VKNARIPRKDFLTLYPDNVTKVRWVDNLMKEKKYKKNLLENVKQDVVIAQKDLIEIESKVGLSLKEIKEINRNMSMGETKMRRAKKDMVEANLRLVISIAKKYTNRGLQFLDLIQEGNIGLMKAVDKFEYRRGYKFSTYATWWIRQAITRSIADQARTIRIPVHMIETINKLNSCLLYTSDAADDLTR
;
A
#
# COMPACT_ATOMS: atom_id res chain seq x y z
N VAL A 1 8.90 26.62 -17.55
CA VAL A 1 7.79 27.59 -17.38
C VAL A 1 8.20 28.70 -16.42
N LYS A 2 8.49 28.41 -15.14
CA LYS A 2 8.88 29.46 -14.16
C LYS A 2 10.14 30.21 -14.57
N ASN A 3 11.21 29.50 -14.89
CA ASN A 3 12.52 30.09 -15.23
C ASN A 3 12.51 30.85 -16.58
N ALA A 4 11.72 30.38 -17.54
CA ALA A 4 11.56 31.04 -18.86
C ALA A 4 10.46 32.10 -18.89
N ARG A 5 9.73 32.34 -17.79
CA ARG A 5 8.58 33.27 -17.69
C ARG A 5 7.56 33.13 -18.82
N ILE A 6 7.35 31.90 -19.30
CA ILE A 6 6.33 31.60 -20.30
C ILE A 6 4.97 31.44 -19.57
N PRO A 7 3.89 32.08 -20.02
CA PRO A 7 2.56 31.89 -19.48
C PRO A 7 2.16 30.39 -19.55
N ARG A 8 1.64 29.87 -18.44
CA ARG A 8 1.27 28.44 -18.36
C ARG A 8 0.26 28.03 -19.45
N LYS A 9 -0.65 28.91 -19.83
CA LYS A 9 -1.63 28.67 -20.90
C LYS A 9 -0.95 28.43 -22.24
N ASP A 10 -0.03 29.31 -22.64
CA ASP A 10 0.71 29.22 -23.91
C ASP A 10 1.59 27.95 -23.93
N PHE A 11 2.22 27.60 -22.81
CA PHE A 11 2.99 26.36 -22.69
C PHE A 11 2.13 25.10 -22.87
N LEU A 12 0.96 25.04 -22.23
CA LEU A 12 0.05 23.89 -22.33
C LEU A 12 -0.53 23.68 -23.72
N THR A 13 -0.64 24.74 -24.53
CA THR A 13 -1.11 24.64 -25.93
C THR A 13 0.00 24.23 -26.90
N LEU A 14 1.23 24.72 -26.69
CA LEU A 14 2.35 24.50 -27.61
C LEU A 14 3.15 23.21 -27.30
N TYR A 15 3.24 22.81 -26.02
CA TYR A 15 4.10 21.72 -25.60
C TYR A 15 3.64 20.31 -26.05
N PRO A 16 2.35 19.93 -26.00
CA PRO A 16 1.91 18.57 -26.29
C PRO A 16 2.31 18.03 -27.67
N ASP A 17 2.36 18.90 -28.68
CA ASP A 17 2.66 18.53 -30.07
C ASP A 17 4.15 18.66 -30.43
N ASN A 18 4.96 19.20 -29.52
CA ASN A 18 6.37 19.50 -29.73
C ASN A 18 7.30 18.83 -28.70
N VAL A 19 6.79 17.88 -27.91
CA VAL A 19 7.54 17.23 -26.82
C VAL A 19 8.84 16.57 -27.31
N THR A 20 8.81 15.91 -28.47
CA THR A 20 9.93 15.19 -29.08
C THR A 20 10.73 16.00 -30.11
N LYS A 21 10.33 17.23 -30.41
CA LYS A 21 11.01 18.06 -31.39
C LYS A 21 12.15 18.86 -30.74
N VAL A 22 13.37 18.40 -30.87
CA VAL A 22 14.58 19.04 -30.28
C VAL A 22 14.74 20.50 -30.70
N ARG A 23 14.34 20.86 -31.91
CA ARG A 23 14.41 22.26 -32.45
C ARG A 23 13.26 23.17 -32.02
N TRP A 24 12.36 22.70 -31.16
CA TRP A 24 11.20 23.49 -30.75
C TRP A 24 11.58 24.79 -30.01
N VAL A 25 12.57 24.74 -29.15
CA VAL A 25 13.07 25.91 -28.41
C VAL A 25 13.67 26.94 -29.37
N ASP A 26 14.40 26.50 -30.40
CA ASP A 26 14.98 27.40 -31.43
C ASP A 26 13.89 28.07 -32.25
N ASN A 27 12.80 27.40 -32.55
CA ASN A 27 11.64 27.97 -33.24
C ASN A 27 10.93 29.01 -32.36
N LEU A 28 10.76 28.74 -31.05
CA LEU A 28 10.21 29.72 -30.10
C LEU A 28 11.09 30.96 -29.94
N MET A 29 12.42 30.84 -30.09
CA MET A 29 13.33 31.98 -30.08
C MET A 29 13.20 32.86 -31.34
N LYS A 30 12.78 32.27 -32.45
CA LYS A 30 12.49 33.03 -33.71
C LYS A 30 11.20 33.81 -33.61
N GLU A 31 10.22 33.30 -32.89
CA GLU A 31 8.99 34.03 -32.57
C GLU A 31 9.29 35.10 -31.51
N LYS A 32 9.33 36.38 -31.88
CA LYS A 32 9.69 37.56 -31.05
C LYS A 32 8.81 37.75 -29.79
N LYS A 33 7.94 36.78 -29.47
CA LYS A 33 6.97 36.79 -28.35
C LYS A 33 7.63 36.60 -26.98
N TYR A 34 8.80 35.97 -26.92
CA TYR A 34 9.45 35.61 -25.64
C TYR A 34 10.88 36.20 -25.56
N LYS A 35 11.36 36.46 -24.30
CA LYS A 35 12.71 37.03 -24.10
C LYS A 35 13.78 35.97 -24.38
N LYS A 36 14.64 36.19 -25.37
CA LYS A 36 15.69 35.26 -25.83
C LYS A 36 16.64 34.84 -24.70
N ASN A 37 17.15 35.79 -23.91
CA ASN A 37 18.08 35.51 -22.82
C ASN A 37 17.56 34.52 -21.80
N LEU A 38 16.25 34.50 -21.50
CA LEU A 38 15.63 33.56 -20.57
C LEU A 38 15.44 32.17 -21.19
N LEU A 39 15.23 32.09 -22.49
CA LEU A 39 15.12 30.83 -23.24
C LEU A 39 16.47 30.15 -23.42
N GLU A 40 17.55 30.93 -23.64
CA GLU A 40 18.92 30.40 -23.75
C GLU A 40 19.38 29.70 -22.48
N ASN A 41 19.12 30.26 -21.31
CA ASN A 41 19.46 29.66 -20.01
C ASN A 41 18.76 28.32 -19.75
N VAL A 42 17.59 28.09 -20.33
CA VAL A 42 16.78 26.88 -20.14
C VAL A 42 16.92 25.92 -21.33
N LYS A 43 17.52 26.35 -22.44
CA LYS A 43 17.62 25.58 -23.67
C LYS A 43 18.33 24.23 -23.45
N GLN A 44 19.45 24.23 -22.73
CA GLN A 44 20.23 23.01 -22.49
C GLN A 44 19.43 21.99 -21.69
N ASP A 45 18.75 22.42 -20.62
CA ASP A 45 17.94 21.54 -19.77
C ASP A 45 16.77 20.94 -20.56
N VAL A 46 16.13 21.74 -21.43
CA VAL A 46 15.02 21.27 -22.28
C VAL A 46 15.50 20.27 -23.31
N VAL A 47 16.65 20.51 -23.95
CA VAL A 47 17.21 19.59 -24.95
C VAL A 47 17.62 18.25 -24.31
N ILE A 48 18.18 18.27 -23.10
CA ILE A 48 18.51 17.05 -22.37
C ILE A 48 17.23 16.28 -22.08
N ALA A 49 16.22 16.92 -21.48
CA ALA A 49 14.95 16.29 -21.18
C ALA A 49 14.23 15.73 -22.42
N GLN A 50 14.33 16.42 -23.57
CA GLN A 50 13.76 15.93 -24.83
C GLN A 50 14.51 14.70 -25.36
N LYS A 51 15.84 14.64 -25.23
CA LYS A 51 16.62 13.45 -25.59
C LYS A 51 16.24 12.25 -24.71
N ASP A 52 16.10 12.46 -23.41
CA ASP A 52 15.69 11.41 -22.48
C ASP A 52 14.29 10.87 -22.84
N LEU A 53 13.37 11.76 -23.22
CA LEU A 53 12.02 11.36 -23.65
C LEU A 53 12.04 10.56 -24.97
N ILE A 54 12.87 10.94 -25.93
CA ILE A 54 13.07 10.21 -27.20
C ILE A 54 13.69 8.82 -26.91
N GLU A 55 14.66 8.74 -26.01
CA GLU A 55 15.26 7.47 -25.61
C GLU A 55 14.24 6.54 -24.96
N ILE A 56 13.36 7.06 -24.08
CA ILE A 56 12.28 6.29 -23.47
C ILE A 56 11.30 5.81 -24.54
N GLU A 57 10.89 6.68 -25.48
CA GLU A 57 9.98 6.34 -26.58
C GLU A 57 10.57 5.23 -27.45
N SER A 58 11.88 5.29 -27.74
CA SER A 58 12.57 4.26 -28.52
C SER A 58 12.72 2.92 -27.77
N LYS A 59 12.93 2.95 -26.44
CA LYS A 59 13.02 1.74 -25.60
C LYS A 59 11.68 1.04 -25.44
N VAL A 60 10.60 1.80 -25.32
CA VAL A 60 9.25 1.27 -25.06
C VAL A 60 8.54 0.90 -26.36
N GLY A 61 8.88 1.53 -27.49
CA GLY A 61 8.21 1.33 -28.78
C GLY A 61 6.81 1.93 -28.86
N LEU A 62 6.44 2.81 -27.95
CA LEU A 62 5.13 3.48 -27.86
C LEU A 62 5.32 4.99 -27.87
N SER A 63 4.37 5.72 -28.44
CA SER A 63 4.38 7.19 -28.40
C SER A 63 4.14 7.70 -26.97
N LEU A 64 4.69 8.88 -26.65
CA LEU A 64 4.50 9.50 -25.34
C LEU A 64 3.03 9.79 -25.01
N LYS A 65 2.17 9.97 -26.01
CA LYS A 65 0.72 10.14 -25.82
C LYS A 65 0.10 8.84 -25.32
N GLU A 66 0.42 7.71 -25.94
CA GLU A 66 -0.06 6.39 -25.54
C GLU A 66 0.45 6.00 -24.17
N ILE A 67 1.73 6.24 -23.88
CA ILE A 67 2.31 5.99 -22.54
C ILE A 67 1.56 6.78 -21.46
N LYS A 68 1.25 8.05 -21.70
CA LYS A 68 0.47 8.89 -20.76
C LYS A 68 -0.94 8.37 -20.56
N GLU A 69 -1.59 7.91 -21.63
CA GLU A 69 -2.95 7.37 -21.56
C GLU A 69 -2.99 6.05 -20.77
N ILE A 70 -2.06 5.15 -21.05
CA ILE A 70 -1.92 3.88 -20.30
C ILE A 70 -1.66 4.17 -18.81
N ASN A 71 -0.74 5.08 -18.51
CA ASN A 71 -0.43 5.45 -17.13
C ASN A 71 -1.65 6.09 -16.42
N ARG A 72 -2.42 6.92 -17.12
CA ARG A 72 -3.66 7.48 -16.58
C ARG A 72 -4.68 6.39 -16.25
N ASN A 73 -4.87 5.43 -17.15
CA ASN A 73 -5.81 4.32 -16.97
C ASN A 73 -5.36 3.44 -15.79
N MET A 74 -4.06 3.13 -15.69
CA MET A 74 -3.47 2.40 -14.57
C MET A 74 -3.68 3.14 -13.24
N SER A 75 -3.38 4.42 -13.18
CA SER A 75 -3.55 5.26 -11.98
C SER A 75 -5.03 5.36 -11.54
N MET A 76 -5.96 5.45 -12.49
CA MET A 76 -7.39 5.39 -12.18
C MET A 76 -7.80 4.03 -11.61
N GLY A 77 -7.27 2.93 -12.17
CA GLY A 77 -7.48 1.58 -11.68
C GLY A 77 -6.96 1.40 -10.25
N GLU A 78 -5.72 1.84 -9.99
CA GLU A 78 -5.13 1.82 -8.65
C GLU A 78 -5.95 2.63 -7.62
N THR A 79 -6.41 3.81 -8.00
CA THR A 79 -7.22 4.66 -7.11
C THR A 79 -8.54 3.98 -6.74
N LYS A 80 -9.22 3.36 -7.73
CA LYS A 80 -10.43 2.57 -7.49
C LYS A 80 -10.16 1.39 -6.55
N MET A 81 -9.07 0.65 -6.80
CA MET A 81 -8.67 -0.49 -5.97
C MET A 81 -8.38 -0.06 -4.53
N ARG A 82 -7.59 0.99 -4.33
CA ARG A 82 -7.26 1.51 -2.98
C ARG A 82 -8.51 1.95 -2.22
N ARG A 83 -9.43 2.63 -2.91
CA ARG A 83 -10.71 3.05 -2.30
C ARG A 83 -11.55 1.85 -1.89
N ALA A 84 -11.73 0.87 -2.77
CA ALA A 84 -12.50 -0.34 -2.46
C ALA A 84 -11.91 -1.14 -1.29
N LYS A 85 -10.57 -1.27 -1.23
CA LYS A 85 -9.88 -1.90 -0.08
C LYS A 85 -10.13 -1.13 1.21
N LYS A 86 -10.05 0.19 1.19
CA LYS A 86 -10.32 1.05 2.34
C LYS A 86 -11.76 0.87 2.83
N ASP A 87 -12.74 0.96 1.94
CA ASP A 87 -14.15 0.80 2.26
C ASP A 87 -14.41 -0.60 2.87
N MET A 88 -13.75 -1.63 2.34
CA MET A 88 -13.86 -3.00 2.86
C MET A 88 -13.27 -3.15 4.27
N VAL A 89 -12.12 -2.53 4.54
CA VAL A 89 -11.53 -2.51 5.90
C VAL A 89 -12.44 -1.77 6.87
N GLU A 90 -12.89 -0.56 6.54
CA GLU A 90 -13.73 0.27 7.42
C GLU A 90 -15.04 -0.43 7.78
N ALA A 91 -15.68 -1.09 6.83
CA ALA A 91 -16.92 -1.84 7.07
C ALA A 91 -16.74 -3.02 8.04
N ASN A 92 -15.51 -3.57 8.18
CA ASN A 92 -15.23 -4.75 9.00
C ASN A 92 -14.46 -4.46 10.31
N LEU A 93 -14.24 -3.19 10.68
CA LEU A 93 -13.56 -2.83 11.94
C LEU A 93 -14.28 -3.38 13.17
N ARG A 94 -15.62 -3.44 13.16
CA ARG A 94 -16.41 -4.01 14.26
C ARG A 94 -16.13 -5.49 14.47
N LEU A 95 -15.81 -6.24 13.41
CA LEU A 95 -15.44 -7.65 13.49
C LEU A 95 -14.13 -7.79 14.28
N VAL A 96 -13.14 -6.94 14.02
CA VAL A 96 -11.87 -6.93 14.76
C VAL A 96 -12.10 -6.72 16.24
N ILE A 97 -12.91 -5.72 16.63
CA ILE A 97 -13.21 -5.41 18.02
C ILE A 97 -13.88 -6.62 18.73
N SER A 98 -14.81 -7.30 18.07
CA SER A 98 -15.50 -8.47 18.62
C SER A 98 -14.56 -9.66 18.86
N ILE A 99 -13.54 -9.82 18.01
CA ILE A 99 -12.52 -10.86 18.16
C ILE A 99 -11.52 -10.46 19.24
N ALA A 100 -11.01 -9.21 19.22
CA ALA A 100 -10.02 -8.71 20.17
C ALA A 100 -10.51 -8.78 21.63
N LYS A 101 -11.82 -8.59 21.89
CA LYS A 101 -12.43 -8.76 23.23
C LYS A 101 -12.17 -10.13 23.84
N LYS A 102 -12.02 -11.19 23.06
CA LYS A 102 -11.75 -12.55 23.56
C LYS A 102 -10.29 -12.75 24.00
N TYR A 103 -9.42 -11.81 23.70
CA TYR A 103 -7.98 -11.87 23.98
C TYR A 103 -7.53 -10.85 25.03
N THR A 104 -8.46 -10.15 25.68
CA THR A 104 -8.16 -9.22 26.78
C THR A 104 -7.51 -9.98 27.96
N ASN A 105 -6.73 -9.26 28.76
CA ASN A 105 -6.02 -9.78 29.96
C ASN A 105 -4.95 -10.85 29.65
N ARG A 106 -4.37 -10.82 28.45
CA ARG A 106 -3.30 -11.75 28.03
C ARG A 106 -1.94 -11.07 27.85
N GLY A 107 -1.70 -9.94 28.53
CA GLY A 107 -0.40 -9.26 28.54
C GLY A 107 -0.29 -8.06 27.60
N LEU A 108 -1.26 -7.84 26.71
CA LEU A 108 -1.35 -6.63 25.87
C LEU A 108 -2.58 -5.78 26.23
N GLN A 109 -2.48 -4.48 26.03
CA GLN A 109 -3.60 -3.56 26.19
C GLN A 109 -4.63 -3.79 25.08
N PHE A 110 -5.90 -3.52 25.39
CA PHE A 110 -7.00 -3.76 24.45
C PHE A 110 -6.87 -2.97 23.14
N LEU A 111 -6.36 -1.74 23.20
CA LEU A 111 -6.12 -0.93 22.02
C LEU A 111 -5.04 -1.53 21.11
N ASP A 112 -3.99 -2.09 21.69
CA ASP A 112 -2.92 -2.74 20.92
C ASP A 112 -3.43 -4.01 20.23
N LEU A 113 -4.29 -4.80 20.92
CA LEU A 113 -4.95 -5.96 20.32
C LEU A 113 -5.83 -5.57 19.12
N ILE A 114 -6.53 -4.42 19.20
CA ILE A 114 -7.32 -3.90 18.08
C ILE A 114 -6.39 -3.51 16.91
N GLN A 115 -5.29 -2.82 17.16
CA GLN A 115 -4.35 -2.41 16.13
C GLN A 115 -3.72 -3.60 15.40
N GLU A 116 -3.26 -4.60 16.16
CA GLU A 116 -2.73 -5.83 15.59
C GLU A 116 -3.81 -6.60 14.80
N GLY A 117 -5.03 -6.63 15.33
CA GLY A 117 -6.17 -7.20 14.62
C GLY A 117 -6.50 -6.46 13.31
N ASN A 118 -6.37 -5.13 13.28
CA ASN A 118 -6.54 -4.32 12.07
C ASN A 118 -5.46 -4.63 11.02
N ILE A 119 -4.21 -4.85 11.44
CA ILE A 119 -3.14 -5.30 10.54
C ILE A 119 -3.49 -6.66 9.93
N GLY A 120 -4.03 -7.58 10.74
CA GLY A 120 -4.56 -8.87 10.27
C GLY A 120 -5.69 -8.71 9.27
N LEU A 121 -6.65 -7.81 9.54
CA LEU A 121 -7.76 -7.50 8.63
C LEU A 121 -7.26 -6.94 7.28
N MET A 122 -6.31 -6.00 7.29
CA MET A 122 -5.73 -5.45 6.05
C MET A 122 -5.08 -6.54 5.21
N LYS A 123 -4.31 -7.44 5.83
CA LYS A 123 -3.73 -8.62 5.12
C LYS A 123 -4.81 -9.54 4.56
N ALA A 124 -5.93 -9.71 5.26
CA ALA A 124 -7.05 -10.50 4.76
C ALA A 124 -7.71 -9.86 3.54
N VAL A 125 -7.92 -8.53 3.56
CA VAL A 125 -8.49 -7.79 2.41
C VAL A 125 -7.58 -7.89 1.18
N ASP A 126 -6.26 -7.81 1.36
CA ASP A 126 -5.30 -7.89 0.25
C ASP A 126 -5.28 -9.26 -0.43
N LYS A 127 -5.50 -10.34 0.32
CA LYS A 127 -5.42 -11.73 -0.15
C LYS A 127 -6.78 -12.37 -0.40
N PHE A 128 -7.87 -11.64 -0.21
CA PHE A 128 -9.21 -12.20 -0.37
C PHE A 128 -9.59 -12.38 -1.85
N GLU A 129 -9.96 -13.59 -2.22
CA GLU A 129 -10.45 -13.97 -3.54
C GLU A 129 -11.95 -14.29 -3.49
N TYR A 130 -12.80 -13.36 -3.89
CA TYR A 130 -14.26 -13.53 -3.86
C TYR A 130 -14.76 -14.69 -4.73
N ARG A 131 -14.01 -15.05 -5.78
CA ARG A 131 -14.35 -16.15 -6.71
C ARG A 131 -14.43 -17.52 -6.05
N ARG A 132 -13.80 -17.70 -4.88
CA ARG A 132 -13.84 -18.94 -4.11
C ARG A 132 -15.18 -19.20 -3.39
N GLY A 133 -16.11 -18.25 -3.41
CA GLY A 133 -17.47 -18.43 -2.86
C GLY A 133 -17.59 -18.37 -1.33
N TYR A 134 -16.51 -18.19 -0.58
CA TYR A 134 -16.55 -18.08 0.87
C TYR A 134 -16.90 -16.65 1.32
N LYS A 135 -17.63 -16.55 2.45
CA LYS A 135 -17.88 -15.26 3.09
C LYS A 135 -16.57 -14.64 3.59
N PHE A 136 -16.39 -13.34 3.33
CA PHE A 136 -15.20 -12.61 3.76
C PHE A 136 -14.93 -12.75 5.27
N SER A 137 -15.96 -12.65 6.11
CA SER A 137 -15.84 -12.76 7.57
C SER A 137 -15.17 -14.06 8.03
N THR A 138 -15.45 -15.19 7.36
CA THR A 138 -14.84 -16.49 7.67
C THR A 138 -13.32 -16.46 7.43
N TYR A 139 -12.92 -15.92 6.28
CA TYR A 139 -11.51 -15.78 5.92
C TYR A 139 -10.78 -14.76 6.80
N ALA A 140 -11.38 -13.58 7.01
CA ALA A 140 -10.80 -12.50 7.80
C ALA A 140 -10.61 -12.90 9.27
N THR A 141 -11.54 -13.67 9.87
CA THR A 141 -11.44 -14.12 11.25
C THR A 141 -10.16 -14.90 11.51
N TRP A 142 -9.74 -15.73 10.56
CA TRP A 142 -8.47 -16.48 10.70
C TRP A 142 -7.25 -15.55 10.73
N TRP A 143 -7.19 -14.59 9.80
CA TRP A 143 -6.07 -13.63 9.74
C TRP A 143 -6.01 -12.69 10.95
N ILE A 144 -7.17 -12.21 11.40
CA ILE A 144 -7.27 -11.36 12.60
C ILE A 144 -6.80 -12.13 13.83
N ARG A 145 -7.29 -13.36 14.02
CA ARG A 145 -6.89 -14.22 15.14
C ARG A 145 -5.39 -14.52 15.11
N GLN A 146 -4.86 -14.87 13.97
CA GLN A 146 -3.44 -15.15 13.78
C GLN A 146 -2.57 -13.93 14.12
N ALA A 147 -2.95 -12.73 13.68
CA ALA A 147 -2.21 -11.51 13.97
C ALA A 147 -2.20 -11.21 15.48
N ILE A 148 -3.37 -11.25 16.13
CA ILE A 148 -3.50 -11.00 17.57
C ILE A 148 -2.70 -12.02 18.37
N THR A 149 -2.82 -13.33 18.08
CA THR A 149 -2.13 -14.39 18.82
C THR A 149 -0.61 -14.26 18.66
N ARG A 150 -0.14 -13.93 17.46
CA ARG A 150 1.28 -13.72 17.21
C ARG A 150 1.81 -12.50 17.94
N SER A 151 1.07 -11.39 17.96
CA SER A 151 1.47 -10.19 18.68
C SER A 151 1.53 -10.43 20.19
N ILE A 152 0.57 -11.15 20.78
CA ILE A 152 0.62 -11.57 22.18
C ILE A 152 1.88 -12.40 22.44
N ALA A 153 2.20 -13.37 21.61
CA ALA A 153 3.39 -14.20 21.76
C ALA A 153 4.68 -13.38 21.72
N ASP A 154 4.75 -12.39 20.83
CA ASP A 154 5.96 -11.57 20.62
C ASP A 154 6.14 -10.45 21.64
N GLN A 155 5.06 -9.88 22.20
CA GLN A 155 5.09 -8.61 22.95
C GLN A 155 4.54 -8.70 24.39
N ALA A 156 3.81 -9.77 24.76
CA ALA A 156 3.18 -9.86 26.09
C ALA A 156 4.17 -9.99 27.25
N ARG A 157 5.41 -10.36 26.99
CA ARG A 157 6.42 -10.57 28.03
C ARG A 157 7.55 -9.57 27.91
N THR A 158 8.01 -9.02 29.03
CA THR A 158 9.17 -8.12 29.11
C THR A 158 10.44 -8.76 28.52
N ILE A 159 10.66 -10.04 28.79
CA ILE A 159 11.72 -10.84 28.16
C ILE A 159 11.06 -11.67 27.07
N ARG A 160 11.39 -11.39 25.82
CA ARG A 160 10.83 -12.06 24.65
C ARG A 160 11.19 -13.55 24.63
N ILE A 161 10.19 -14.39 24.49
CA ILE A 161 10.35 -15.83 24.28
C ILE A 161 10.02 -16.17 22.81
N PRO A 162 10.80 -17.05 22.16
CA PRO A 162 10.49 -17.51 20.81
C PRO A 162 9.11 -18.19 20.75
N VAL A 163 8.39 -17.99 19.63
CA VAL A 163 7.00 -18.46 19.47
C VAL A 163 6.87 -19.99 19.67
N HIS A 164 7.82 -20.79 19.17
CA HIS A 164 7.79 -22.25 19.33
C HIS A 164 7.89 -22.70 20.80
N MET A 165 8.60 -21.96 21.67
CA MET A 165 8.66 -22.24 23.11
C MET A 165 7.32 -21.93 23.79
N ILE A 166 6.62 -20.88 23.35
CA ILE A 166 5.28 -20.53 23.86
C ILE A 166 4.27 -21.62 23.49
N GLU A 167 4.35 -22.17 22.28
CA GLU A 167 3.52 -23.31 21.87
C GLU A 167 3.77 -24.54 22.73
N THR A 168 5.03 -24.82 23.06
CA THR A 168 5.40 -25.92 23.97
C THR A 168 4.86 -25.71 25.40
N ILE A 169 4.98 -24.47 25.91
CA ILE A 169 4.43 -24.11 27.22
C ILE A 169 2.90 -24.29 27.24
N ASN A 170 2.21 -23.88 26.18
CA ASN A 170 0.76 -24.04 26.09
C ASN A 170 0.34 -25.52 26.02
N LYS A 171 1.10 -26.37 25.34
CA LYS A 171 0.86 -27.84 25.34
C LYS A 171 1.06 -28.44 26.70
N LEU A 172 2.13 -28.04 27.43
CA LEU A 172 2.36 -28.49 28.79
C LEU A 172 1.24 -28.06 29.74
N ASN A 173 0.80 -26.81 29.68
CA ASN A 173 -0.32 -26.33 30.50
C ASN A 173 -1.61 -27.09 30.21
N SER A 174 -1.91 -27.38 28.94
CA SER A 174 -3.07 -28.22 28.61
C SER A 174 -2.95 -29.63 29.16
N CYS A 175 -1.78 -30.24 29.08
CA CYS A 175 -1.53 -31.59 29.63
C CYS A 175 -1.71 -31.62 31.15
N LEU A 176 -1.20 -30.61 31.87
CA LEU A 176 -1.34 -30.49 33.32
C LEU A 176 -2.80 -30.35 33.76
N LEU A 177 -3.63 -29.61 33.04
CA LEU A 177 -5.06 -29.50 33.32
C LEU A 177 -5.75 -30.87 33.24
N TYR A 178 -5.50 -31.64 32.18
CA TYR A 178 -6.09 -33.00 32.05
C TYR A 178 -5.62 -33.96 33.13
N THR A 179 -4.36 -33.88 33.57
CA THR A 179 -3.85 -34.77 34.62
C THR A 179 -4.37 -34.35 36.00
N SER A 180 -4.57 -33.07 36.29
CA SER A 180 -5.16 -32.56 37.52
C SER A 180 -6.62 -32.99 37.65
N ASP A 181 -7.43 -32.79 36.61
CA ASP A 181 -8.84 -33.20 36.61
C ASP A 181 -9.01 -34.72 36.81
N ALA A 182 -8.13 -35.53 36.19
CA ALA A 182 -8.13 -36.99 36.40
C ALA A 182 -7.72 -37.42 37.82
N ALA A 183 -6.89 -36.65 38.50
CA ALA A 183 -6.50 -36.92 39.89
C ALA A 183 -7.65 -36.60 40.88
N ASP A 184 -8.41 -35.54 40.62
CA ASP A 184 -9.56 -35.16 41.46
C ASP A 184 -10.74 -36.15 41.32
N ASP A 185 -10.93 -36.78 40.17
CA ASP A 185 -11.96 -37.83 39.95
C ASP A 185 -11.61 -39.14 40.69
N LEU A 186 -10.33 -39.40 40.95
CA LEU A 186 -9.89 -40.60 41.69
C LEU A 186 -9.99 -40.45 43.23
N THR A 187 -10.23 -39.23 43.71
CA THR A 187 -10.34 -38.91 45.15
C THR A 187 -11.79 -38.71 45.60
N ARG A 188 -12.76 -38.90 44.74
CA ARG A 188 -14.20 -38.94 45.04
C ARG A 188 -14.71 -40.37 45.03
#